data_321834fdaed78aa0634bcf1d25915041
#
_entry.id   321834fdaed78aa0634bcf1d25915041
#
_cell.length_a   1.000
_cell.length_b   1.000
_cell.length_c   1.000
_cell.angle_alpha   90.00
_cell.angle_beta   90.00
_cell.angle_gamma   90.00
#
_symmetry.space_group_name_H-M   'P 1'
#
loop_
_entity.id
_entity.type
_entity.pdbx_description
1 polymer ?
#
loop_
_entity_poly.entity_id
_entity_poly.type
_entity_poly.pdbx_seq_one_letter_code
_entity_poly.pdbx_strand_id
1 'polypeptide(L)'
;CALPISEIVKRLHDPKQCREAFTEIIKTYSEPLYWQIRRMVMNHDDANDLLQNTFLKAWSNIENFRGDAKLSTWLYKIAINESITFINKEKQKQNISIDDDDSFLVNSLESDQWFDGDELKLLLQKAIATLPEKQRMIFNMKYFDEMKYEDMSEILGTTVGALKASYHHAVKKIELFFSQN
;
A
#
# COMPACT_ATOMS: atom_id res chain seq x y z
N CYS A 1 -3.82 -9.97 22.04
CA CYS A 1 -2.90 -11.07 21.68
C CYS A 1 -3.23 -11.54 20.27
N ALA A 2 -2.31 -11.41 19.34
CA ALA A 2 -2.49 -11.96 17.99
C ALA A 2 -2.47 -13.51 18.09
N LEU A 3 -3.47 -14.16 17.51
CA LEU A 3 -3.50 -15.62 17.42
C LEU A 3 -2.29 -16.13 16.60
N PRO A 4 -1.73 -17.31 16.93
CA PRO A 4 -0.71 -17.94 16.09
C PRO A 4 -1.23 -18.12 14.66
N ILE A 5 -0.37 -17.95 13.67
CA ILE A 5 -0.75 -18.05 12.25
C ILE A 5 -1.39 -19.41 11.91
N SER A 6 -0.92 -20.46 12.55
CA SER A 6 -1.48 -21.83 12.41
C SER A 6 -2.93 -21.91 12.87
N GLU A 7 -3.30 -21.17 13.90
CA GLU A 7 -4.68 -21.12 14.40
C GLU A 7 -5.56 -20.30 13.46
N ILE A 8 -5.05 -19.19 12.94
CA ILE A 8 -5.74 -18.38 11.94
C ILE A 8 -6.04 -19.21 10.69
N VAL A 9 -5.05 -19.93 10.17
CA VAL A 9 -5.21 -20.80 8.99
C VAL A 9 -6.28 -21.87 9.24
N LYS A 10 -6.28 -22.52 10.40
CA LYS A 10 -7.30 -23.51 10.75
C LYS A 10 -8.71 -22.91 10.74
N ARG A 11 -8.90 -21.77 11.37
CA ARG A 11 -10.20 -21.08 11.43
C ARG A 11 -10.66 -20.62 10.03
N LEU A 12 -9.75 -20.16 9.19
CA LEU A 12 -10.05 -19.72 7.83
C LEU A 12 -10.43 -20.88 6.90
N HIS A 13 -9.92 -22.09 7.15
CA HIS A 13 -10.26 -23.28 6.37
C HIS A 13 -11.42 -24.10 6.97
N ASP A 14 -11.94 -23.72 8.13
CA ASP A 14 -13.13 -24.31 8.71
C ASP A 14 -14.40 -23.60 8.20
N PRO A 15 -15.28 -24.29 7.44
CA PRO A 15 -16.50 -23.66 6.91
C PRO A 15 -17.40 -23.00 7.95
N LYS A 16 -17.34 -23.45 9.20
CA LYS A 16 -18.15 -22.90 10.31
C LYS A 16 -17.54 -21.63 10.91
N GLN A 17 -16.23 -21.48 10.86
CA GLN A 17 -15.50 -20.38 11.49
C GLN A 17 -14.93 -19.37 10.49
N CYS A 18 -14.83 -19.74 9.21
CA CYS A 18 -14.18 -18.93 8.17
C CYS A 18 -14.74 -17.51 8.09
N ARG A 19 -16.06 -17.37 8.09
CA ARG A 19 -16.70 -16.03 7.98
C ARG A 19 -16.42 -15.16 9.19
N GLU A 20 -16.46 -15.70 10.39
CA GLU A 20 -16.16 -14.98 11.62
C GLU A 20 -14.68 -14.59 11.69
N ALA A 21 -13.79 -15.54 11.40
CA ALA A 21 -12.36 -15.28 11.34
C ALA A 21 -12.00 -14.19 10.30
N PHE A 22 -12.63 -14.22 9.14
CA PHE A 22 -12.42 -13.19 8.12
C PHE A 22 -12.96 -11.81 8.54
N THR A 23 -14.09 -11.78 9.25
CA THR A 23 -14.63 -10.54 9.82
C THR A 23 -13.66 -9.92 10.84
N GLU A 24 -12.99 -10.72 11.66
CA GLU A 24 -11.94 -10.25 12.57
C GLU A 24 -10.74 -9.69 11.80
N ILE A 25 -10.35 -10.32 10.69
CA ILE A 25 -9.28 -9.85 9.81
C ILE A 25 -9.64 -8.49 9.22
N ILE A 26 -10.85 -8.32 8.71
CA ILE A 26 -11.32 -7.03 8.18
C ILE A 26 -11.21 -5.95 9.25
N LYS A 27 -11.73 -6.19 10.46
CA LYS A 27 -11.66 -5.23 11.56
C LYS A 27 -10.23 -4.84 11.94
N THR A 28 -9.33 -5.81 11.95
CA THR A 28 -7.93 -5.60 12.36
C THR A 28 -7.11 -4.86 11.30
N TYR A 29 -7.34 -5.16 10.02
CA TYR A 29 -6.48 -4.69 8.93
C TYR A 29 -7.09 -3.58 8.06
N SER A 30 -8.35 -3.20 8.26
CA SER A 30 -8.99 -2.14 7.45
C SER A 30 -8.25 -0.82 7.53
N GLU A 31 -7.96 -0.34 8.73
CA GLU A 31 -7.29 0.94 8.90
C GLU A 31 -5.85 0.96 8.36
N PRO A 32 -4.96 0.00 8.73
CA PRO A 32 -3.61 -0.03 8.17
C PRO A 32 -3.58 -0.15 6.65
N LEU A 33 -4.42 -1.02 6.06
CA LEU A 33 -4.51 -1.21 4.61
C LEU A 33 -5.07 0.04 3.92
N TYR A 34 -6.09 0.68 4.50
CA TYR A 34 -6.63 1.93 3.97
C TYR A 34 -5.54 3.00 3.84
N TRP A 35 -4.79 3.24 4.91
CA TRP A 35 -3.74 4.26 4.88
C TRP A 35 -2.60 3.91 3.92
N GLN A 36 -2.26 2.63 3.81
CA GLN A 36 -1.26 2.16 2.85
C GLN A 36 -1.72 2.42 1.41
N ILE A 37 -2.96 2.06 1.06
CA ILE A 37 -3.55 2.32 -0.25
C ILE A 37 -3.69 3.82 -0.49
N ARG A 38 -4.19 4.56 0.51
CA ARG A 38 -4.42 6.01 0.45
C ARG A 38 -3.16 6.78 0.09
N ARG A 39 -2.01 6.39 0.66
CA ARG A 39 -0.71 6.98 0.33
C ARG A 39 -0.19 6.63 -1.06
N MET A 40 -0.70 5.57 -1.66
CA MET A 40 -0.34 5.20 -3.04
C MET A 40 -1.18 5.94 -4.08
N VAL A 41 -2.49 6.02 -3.87
CA VAL A 41 -3.43 6.57 -4.88
C VAL A 41 -3.77 8.03 -4.65
N MET A 42 -3.44 8.60 -3.48
CA MET A 42 -3.61 10.02 -3.12
C MET A 42 -5.06 10.55 -3.18
N ASN A 43 -6.05 9.64 -3.15
CA ASN A 43 -7.47 9.98 -3.18
C ASN A 43 -8.27 9.09 -2.22
N HIS A 44 -9.23 9.70 -1.49
CA HIS A 44 -10.03 9.02 -0.48
C HIS A 44 -10.98 7.97 -1.06
N ASP A 45 -11.72 8.35 -2.09
CA ASP A 45 -12.75 7.49 -2.68
C ASP A 45 -12.12 6.28 -3.37
N ASP A 46 -11.05 6.51 -4.14
CA ASP A 46 -10.28 5.44 -4.78
C ASP A 46 -9.67 4.50 -3.74
N ALA A 47 -9.16 5.02 -2.62
CA ALA A 47 -8.60 4.21 -1.55
C ALA A 47 -9.66 3.31 -0.90
N ASN A 48 -10.88 3.80 -0.69
CA ASN A 48 -11.98 2.99 -0.16
C ASN A 48 -12.39 1.89 -1.13
N ASP A 49 -12.51 2.19 -2.42
CA ASP A 49 -12.85 1.21 -3.44
C ASP A 49 -11.79 0.11 -3.54
N LEU A 50 -10.52 0.48 -3.52
CA LEU A 50 -9.40 -0.46 -3.54
C LEU A 50 -9.30 -1.30 -2.26
N LEU A 51 -9.64 -0.73 -1.10
CA LEU A 51 -9.72 -1.47 0.15
C LEU A 51 -10.78 -2.57 0.08
N GLN A 52 -11.96 -2.25 -0.42
CA GLN A 52 -13.02 -3.23 -0.66
C GLN A 52 -12.57 -4.33 -1.63
N ASN A 53 -11.97 -3.95 -2.76
CA ASN A 53 -11.45 -4.90 -3.74
C ASN A 53 -10.36 -5.79 -3.15
N THR A 54 -9.50 -5.24 -2.29
CA THR A 54 -8.47 -6.01 -1.58
C THR A 54 -9.09 -7.11 -0.74
N PHE A 55 -10.11 -6.80 0.07
CA PHE A 55 -10.77 -7.80 0.90
C PHE A 55 -11.59 -8.80 0.08
N LEU A 56 -12.24 -8.37 -1.02
CA LEU A 56 -12.93 -9.28 -1.93
C LEU A 56 -11.95 -10.29 -2.56
N LYS A 57 -10.78 -9.83 -3.00
CA LYS A 57 -9.73 -10.71 -3.53
C LYS A 57 -9.14 -11.62 -2.46
N ALA A 58 -8.93 -11.10 -1.25
CA ALA A 58 -8.48 -11.91 -0.13
C ALA A 58 -9.49 -13.01 0.19
N TRP A 59 -10.79 -12.70 0.25
CA TRP A 59 -11.84 -13.67 0.46
C TRP A 59 -11.88 -14.74 -0.64
N SER A 60 -11.82 -14.34 -1.90
CA SER A 60 -11.84 -15.26 -3.05
C SER A 60 -10.62 -16.19 -3.10
N ASN A 61 -9.51 -15.81 -2.46
CA ASN A 61 -8.27 -16.57 -2.43
C ASN A 61 -7.94 -17.13 -1.04
N ILE A 62 -8.89 -17.13 -0.12
CA ILE A 62 -8.65 -17.51 1.28
C ILE A 62 -8.19 -18.96 1.41
N GLU A 63 -8.68 -19.85 0.55
CA GLU A 63 -8.29 -21.26 0.52
C GLU A 63 -6.83 -21.45 0.12
N ASN A 64 -6.25 -20.49 -0.59
CA ASN A 64 -4.84 -20.51 -1.00
C ASN A 64 -3.89 -19.97 0.08
N PHE A 65 -4.44 -19.35 1.12
CA PHE A 65 -3.63 -18.87 2.23
C PHE A 65 -3.20 -20.03 3.13
N ARG A 66 -1.95 -20.47 2.99
CA ARG A 66 -1.39 -21.63 3.71
C ARG A 66 -0.64 -21.27 4.99
N GLY A 67 -0.43 -19.97 5.25
CA GLY A 67 0.34 -19.51 6.40
C GLY A 67 1.86 -19.57 6.22
N ASP A 68 2.34 -19.74 4.99
CA ASP A 68 3.77 -19.69 4.65
C ASP A 68 4.35 -18.29 4.86
N ALA A 69 3.52 -17.27 4.65
CA ALA A 69 3.81 -15.87 4.97
C ALA A 69 2.93 -15.38 6.12
N LYS A 70 3.32 -14.26 6.74
CA LYS A 70 2.44 -13.56 7.69
C LYS A 70 1.15 -13.13 6.99
N LEU A 71 0.03 -13.19 7.69
CA LEU A 71 -1.25 -12.74 7.16
C LEU A 71 -1.20 -11.26 6.70
N SER A 72 -0.55 -10.39 7.48
CA SER A 72 -0.33 -9.00 7.11
C SER A 72 0.44 -8.88 5.78
N THR A 73 1.53 -9.60 5.61
CA THR A 73 2.34 -9.62 4.38
C THR A 73 1.51 -10.03 3.16
N TRP A 74 0.69 -11.06 3.31
CA TRP A 74 -0.20 -11.54 2.27
C TRP A 74 -1.26 -10.49 1.87
N LEU A 75 -1.91 -9.85 2.87
CA LEU A 75 -2.89 -8.80 2.63
C LEU A 75 -2.26 -7.55 2.00
N TYR A 76 -1.11 -7.10 2.50
CA TYR A 76 -0.37 -5.98 1.90
C TYR A 76 0.01 -6.24 0.45
N LYS A 77 0.42 -7.45 0.12
CA LYS A 77 0.74 -7.83 -1.25
C LYS A 77 -0.46 -7.69 -2.18
N ILE A 78 -1.65 -8.12 -1.74
CA ILE A 78 -2.90 -7.94 -2.49
C ILE A 78 -3.18 -6.44 -2.68
N ALA A 79 -3.16 -5.66 -1.60
CA ALA A 79 -3.45 -4.23 -1.63
C ALA A 79 -2.51 -3.44 -2.54
N ILE A 80 -1.21 -3.73 -2.50
CA ILE A 80 -0.20 -3.11 -3.35
C ILE A 80 -0.45 -3.43 -4.82
N ASN A 81 -0.72 -4.70 -5.15
CA ASN A 81 -1.00 -5.10 -6.53
C ASN A 81 -2.27 -4.45 -7.08
N GLU A 82 -3.32 -4.31 -6.26
CA GLU A 82 -4.54 -3.58 -6.65
C GLU A 82 -4.24 -2.11 -6.91
N SER A 83 -3.48 -1.48 -6.03
CA SER A 83 -3.10 -0.07 -6.16
C SER A 83 -2.25 0.20 -7.40
N ILE A 84 -1.26 -0.65 -7.70
CA ILE A 84 -0.44 -0.56 -8.91
C ILE A 84 -1.30 -0.73 -10.16
N THR A 85 -2.19 -1.72 -10.16
CA THR A 85 -3.09 -1.98 -11.30
C THR A 85 -4.00 -0.77 -11.56
N PHE A 86 -4.52 -0.18 -10.50
CA PHE A 86 -5.34 1.05 -10.57
C PHE A 86 -4.55 2.22 -11.14
N ILE A 87 -3.37 2.51 -10.59
CA ILE A 87 -2.50 3.61 -11.04
C ILE A 87 -2.15 3.46 -12.52
N ASN A 88 -1.76 2.27 -12.96
CA ASN A 88 -1.44 2.02 -14.36
C ASN A 88 -2.64 2.22 -15.28
N LYS A 89 -3.84 1.81 -14.84
CA LYS A 89 -5.09 2.01 -15.59
C LYS A 89 -5.43 3.51 -15.70
N GLU A 90 -5.26 4.28 -14.64
CA GLU A 90 -5.51 5.73 -14.67
C GLU A 90 -4.49 6.45 -15.58
N LYS A 91 -3.21 6.07 -15.53
CA LYS A 91 -2.19 6.58 -16.47
C LYS A 91 -2.58 6.31 -17.93
N GLN A 92 -3.03 5.10 -18.24
CA GLN A 92 -3.47 4.75 -19.60
C GLN A 92 -4.68 5.59 -20.05
N LYS A 93 -5.65 5.83 -19.18
CA LYS A 93 -6.82 6.68 -19.50
C LYS A 93 -6.42 8.12 -19.84
N GLN A 94 -5.40 8.64 -19.20
CA GLN A 94 -4.90 10.01 -19.40
C GLN A 94 -3.84 10.10 -20.51
N ASN A 95 -3.55 9.02 -21.23
CA ASN A 95 -2.46 8.91 -22.23
C ASN A 95 -1.09 9.30 -21.68
N ILE A 96 -0.87 9.08 -20.38
CA ILE A 96 0.41 9.33 -19.71
C ILE A 96 1.29 8.08 -19.93
N SER A 97 2.53 8.28 -20.32
CA SER A 97 3.51 7.18 -20.44
C SER A 97 3.76 6.52 -19.08
N ILE A 98 3.96 5.21 -19.05
CA ILE A 98 4.19 4.46 -17.81
C ILE A 98 5.43 4.95 -17.07
N ASP A 99 6.41 5.49 -17.80
CA ASP A 99 7.67 6.02 -17.27
C ASP A 99 7.61 7.54 -16.97
N ASP A 100 6.50 8.20 -17.32
CA ASP A 100 6.33 9.63 -17.13
C ASP A 100 5.79 9.98 -15.75
N ASP A 101 6.03 11.24 -15.41
CA ASP A 101 5.71 11.96 -14.20
C ASP A 101 4.33 11.60 -13.61
N ASP A 102 4.33 11.26 -12.31
CA ASP A 102 3.11 11.02 -11.54
C ASP A 102 2.37 12.33 -11.17
N SER A 103 2.45 13.35 -12.03
CA SER A 103 1.76 14.63 -11.85
C SER A 103 0.26 14.50 -11.60
N PHE A 104 -0.39 13.45 -12.15
CA PHE A 104 -1.79 13.15 -11.87
C PHE A 104 -2.05 12.83 -10.39
N LEU A 105 -1.08 12.27 -9.65
CA LEU A 105 -1.19 12.02 -8.22
C LEU A 105 -1.15 13.31 -7.41
N VAL A 106 -0.34 14.28 -7.83
CA VAL A 106 -0.32 15.61 -7.21
C VAL A 106 -1.66 16.30 -7.41
N ASN A 107 -2.22 16.25 -8.62
CA ASN A 107 -3.55 16.78 -8.92
C ASN A 107 -4.65 16.08 -8.11
N SER A 108 -4.55 14.75 -7.95
CA SER A 108 -5.47 13.96 -7.14
C SER A 108 -5.43 14.37 -5.67
N LEU A 109 -4.23 14.60 -5.14
CA LEU A 109 -4.04 15.07 -3.76
C LEU A 109 -4.61 16.50 -3.56
N GLU A 110 -4.38 17.41 -4.48
CA GLU A 110 -4.88 18.79 -4.39
C GLU A 110 -6.41 18.87 -4.51
N SER A 111 -7.03 17.96 -5.23
CA SER A 111 -8.50 17.88 -5.36
C SER A 111 -9.17 17.10 -4.22
N ASP A 112 -8.41 16.48 -3.34
CA ASP A 112 -8.94 15.64 -2.28
C ASP A 112 -9.48 16.47 -1.11
N GLN A 113 -10.80 16.53 -0.97
CA GLN A 113 -11.50 17.23 0.11
C GLN A 113 -11.29 16.61 1.50
N TRP A 114 -10.77 15.37 1.56
CA TRP A 114 -10.53 14.62 2.78
C TRP A 114 -9.08 14.71 3.27
N PHE A 115 -8.28 15.57 2.64
CA PHE A 115 -6.94 15.82 3.15
C PHE A 115 -7.03 16.73 4.39
N ASP A 116 -6.83 16.14 5.55
CA ASP A 116 -6.73 16.81 6.85
C ASP A 116 -5.26 16.87 7.29
N GLY A 117 -4.56 17.87 6.80
CA GLY A 117 -3.15 18.06 7.12
C GLY A 117 -2.75 19.53 7.07
N ASP A 118 -1.73 19.89 7.87
CA ASP A 118 -1.10 21.20 7.78
C ASP A 118 -0.27 21.34 6.48
N GLU A 119 0.19 22.55 6.20
CA GLU A 119 0.98 22.86 4.99
C GLU A 119 2.24 21.96 4.87
N LEU A 120 2.87 21.61 5.99
CA LEU A 120 4.06 20.76 5.99
C LEU A 120 3.72 19.32 5.60
N LYS A 121 2.59 18.80 6.08
CA LYS A 121 2.12 17.46 5.68
C LYS A 121 1.73 17.43 4.21
N LEU A 122 1.08 18.48 3.70
CA LEU A 122 0.76 18.62 2.29
C LEU A 122 2.04 18.64 1.44
N LEU A 123 3.03 19.42 1.85
CA LEU A 123 4.31 19.52 1.16
C LEU A 123 5.05 18.18 1.12
N LEU A 124 5.03 17.42 2.23
CA LEU A 124 5.58 16.06 2.26
C LEU A 124 4.85 15.11 1.30
N GLN A 125 3.52 15.16 1.27
CA GLN A 125 2.75 14.32 0.34
C GLN A 125 3.03 14.68 -1.12
N LYS A 126 3.19 15.97 -1.43
CA LYS A 126 3.62 16.44 -2.77
C LYS A 126 5.01 15.90 -3.12
N ALA A 127 5.96 15.99 -2.21
CA ALA A 127 7.30 15.45 -2.40
C ALA A 127 7.26 13.93 -2.68
N ILE A 128 6.47 13.18 -1.92
CA ILE A 128 6.28 11.74 -2.11
C ILE A 128 5.63 11.44 -3.46
N ALA A 129 4.64 12.23 -3.89
CA ALA A 129 3.97 12.06 -5.18
C ALA A 129 4.93 12.24 -6.38
N THR A 130 6.00 13.02 -6.24
CA THR A 130 7.03 13.19 -7.28
C THR A 130 8.01 12.04 -7.39
N LEU A 131 8.00 11.09 -6.44
CA LEU A 131 8.89 9.93 -6.50
C LEU A 131 8.42 8.95 -7.58
N PRO A 132 9.35 8.29 -8.30
CA PRO A 132 9.01 7.14 -9.12
C PRO A 132 8.23 6.09 -8.32
N GLU A 133 7.28 5.43 -8.95
CA GLU A 133 6.34 4.51 -8.31
C GLU A 133 7.02 3.53 -7.34
N LYS A 134 8.09 2.88 -7.78
CA LYS A 134 8.82 1.92 -6.93
C LYS A 134 9.45 2.58 -5.71
N GLN A 135 10.03 3.77 -5.85
CA GLN A 135 10.61 4.51 -4.72
C GLN A 135 9.53 4.99 -3.75
N ARG A 136 8.39 5.45 -4.28
CA ARG A 136 7.23 5.87 -3.50
C ARG A 136 6.68 4.73 -2.65
N MET A 137 6.47 3.54 -3.25
CA MET A 137 6.03 2.35 -2.51
C MET A 137 6.99 2.01 -1.38
N ILE A 138 8.29 1.92 -1.68
CA ILE A 138 9.32 1.57 -0.68
C ILE A 138 9.38 2.61 0.43
N PHE A 139 9.29 3.89 0.09
CA PHE A 139 9.28 4.97 1.07
C PHE A 139 8.07 4.85 1.99
N ASN A 140 6.86 4.70 1.45
CA ASN A 140 5.63 4.57 2.23
C ASN A 140 5.66 3.36 3.17
N MET A 141 6.06 2.20 2.68
CA MET A 141 6.16 0.97 3.47
C MET A 141 7.18 1.10 4.62
N LYS A 142 8.29 1.77 4.35
CA LYS A 142 9.35 1.91 5.36
C LYS A 142 9.09 3.03 6.35
N TYR A 143 8.67 4.20 5.88
CA TYR A 143 8.52 5.40 6.70
C TYR A 143 7.21 5.40 7.50
N PHE A 144 6.08 5.12 6.86
CA PHE A 144 4.78 5.17 7.52
C PHE A 144 4.35 3.84 8.15
N ASP A 145 4.60 2.73 7.45
CA ASP A 145 4.18 1.40 7.92
C ASP A 145 5.26 0.72 8.78
N GLU A 146 6.44 1.36 8.93
CA GLU A 146 7.59 0.84 9.70
C GLU A 146 7.96 -0.61 9.37
N MET A 147 7.68 -1.03 8.13
CA MET A 147 7.83 -2.41 7.71
C MET A 147 9.29 -2.85 7.67
N LYS A 148 9.54 -4.09 8.03
CA LYS A 148 10.89 -4.68 7.94
C LYS A 148 11.25 -4.92 6.48
N TYR A 149 12.53 -4.72 6.12
CA TYR A 149 12.99 -4.95 4.75
C TYR A 149 12.79 -6.38 4.27
N GLU A 150 12.82 -7.36 5.15
CA GLU A 150 12.54 -8.76 4.87
C GLU A 150 11.09 -8.97 4.40
N ASP A 151 10.13 -8.37 5.13
CA ASP A 151 8.71 -8.40 4.76
C ASP A 151 8.47 -7.65 3.44
N MET A 152 9.10 -6.50 3.24
CA MET A 152 9.05 -5.74 1.98
C MET A 152 9.63 -6.54 0.80
N SER A 153 10.74 -7.25 1.03
CA SER A 153 11.37 -8.12 0.04
C SER A 153 10.43 -9.22 -0.43
N GLU A 154 9.69 -9.81 0.48
CA GLU A 154 8.68 -10.83 0.18
C GLU A 154 7.50 -10.26 -0.63
N ILE A 155 7.02 -9.08 -0.26
CA ILE A 155 5.90 -8.41 -0.95
C ILE A 155 6.30 -7.99 -2.37
N LEU A 156 7.45 -7.34 -2.51
CA LEU A 156 7.87 -6.69 -3.76
C LEU A 156 8.74 -7.57 -4.66
N GLY A 157 9.17 -8.75 -4.19
CA GLY A 157 10.07 -9.64 -4.94
C GLY A 157 11.44 -9.02 -5.23
N THR A 158 11.93 -8.15 -4.35
CA THR A 158 13.17 -7.37 -4.52
C THR A 158 14.11 -7.65 -3.34
N THR A 159 15.41 -7.66 -3.59
CA THR A 159 16.40 -7.93 -2.53
C THR A 159 16.44 -6.82 -1.48
N VAL A 160 16.76 -7.18 -0.23
CA VAL A 160 16.90 -6.22 0.88
C VAL A 160 17.91 -5.11 0.55
N GLY A 161 19.03 -5.45 -0.10
CA GLY A 161 20.02 -4.47 -0.54
C GLY A 161 19.47 -3.44 -1.52
N ALA A 162 18.70 -3.89 -2.52
CA ALA A 162 18.05 -3.00 -3.48
C ALA A 162 16.98 -2.13 -2.84
N LEU A 163 16.23 -2.66 -1.85
CA LEU A 163 15.25 -1.89 -1.09
C LEU A 163 15.89 -0.78 -0.28
N LYS A 164 16.99 -1.07 0.42
CA LYS A 164 17.76 -0.07 1.18
C LYS A 164 18.30 1.04 0.27
N ALA A 165 18.86 0.69 -0.88
CA ALA A 165 19.33 1.66 -1.86
C ALA A 165 18.19 2.54 -2.40
N SER A 166 17.06 1.94 -2.77
CA SER A 166 15.88 2.67 -3.25
C SER A 166 15.29 3.60 -2.20
N TYR A 167 15.21 3.16 -0.94
CA TYR A 167 14.77 4.00 0.17
C TYR A 167 15.70 5.21 0.37
N HIS A 168 17.01 4.98 0.36
CA HIS A 168 17.99 6.06 0.46
C HIS A 168 17.85 7.09 -0.67
N HIS A 169 17.66 6.63 -1.92
CA HIS A 169 17.41 7.53 -3.04
C HIS A 169 16.10 8.31 -2.89
N ALA A 170 15.03 7.67 -2.39
CA ALA A 170 13.77 8.34 -2.13
C ALA A 170 13.92 9.45 -1.08
N VAL A 171 14.60 9.17 0.04
CA VAL A 171 14.87 10.17 1.09
C VAL A 171 15.64 11.37 0.53
N LYS A 172 16.71 11.13 -0.24
CA LYS A 172 17.48 12.21 -0.86
C LYS A 172 16.66 13.09 -1.81
N LYS A 173 15.75 12.50 -2.59
CA LYS A 173 14.87 13.27 -3.46
C LYS A 173 13.87 14.12 -2.68
N ILE A 174 13.34 13.58 -1.58
CA ILE A 174 12.47 14.33 -0.67
C ILE A 174 13.22 15.51 -0.02
N GLU A 175 14.44 15.27 0.48
CA GLU A 175 15.29 16.33 1.03
C GLU A 175 15.56 17.44 0.00
N LEU A 176 15.86 17.06 -1.25
CA LEU A 176 16.08 18.01 -2.34
C LEU A 176 14.81 18.80 -2.65
N PHE A 177 13.64 18.16 -2.68
CA PHE A 177 12.36 18.82 -2.87
C PHE A 177 12.10 19.90 -1.82
N PHE A 178 12.34 19.59 -0.53
CA PHE A 178 12.20 20.55 0.56
C PHE A 178 13.22 21.69 0.52
N SER A 179 14.41 21.46 -0.02
CA SER A 179 15.42 22.51 -0.17
C SER A 179 15.12 23.53 -1.28
N GLN A 180 14.21 23.19 -2.18
CA GLN A 180 13.82 24.01 -3.33
C GLN A 180 12.49 24.73 -3.13
N ASN A 181 11.73 24.40 -2.11
CA ASN A 181 10.42 24.96 -1.76
C ASN A 181 10.42 25.50 -0.32
#